data_55bbb4552813f53e5da1c04703cf98de
#
_entry.id   55bbb4552813f53e5da1c04703cf98de
#
_cell.length_a   1.000
_cell.length_b   1.000
_cell.length_c   1.000
_cell.angle_alpha   90.00
_cell.angle_beta   90.00
_cell.angle_gamma   90.00
#
_symmetry.space_group_name_H-M   'P 1'
#
loop_
_entity.id
_entity.type
_entity.pdbx_description
1 polymer ?
#
loop_
_entity_poly.entity_id
_entity_poly.type
_entity_poly.pdbx_seq_one_letter_code
_entity_poly.pdbx_strand_id
1 'polypeptide(L)'
;MLRRIVFLTVAALLSYPIAREAQAEPAPGTFGFAIDVDGEGFFLNPTLKTVTIKSVVPGRPAATAGIKPGDQIVEVEGRQVSGAKARDLQPLMKKNVGETLALRLRKPSGDLYVVSLMAVPRDQ
;
A
#
# COMPACT_ATOMS: atom_id res chain seq x y z
N MET A 1 20.56 -32.67 46.91
CA MET A 1 20.84 -32.50 46.46
C MET A 1 20.86 -32.09 45.30
N LEU A 2 20.96 -31.97 44.77
CA LEU A 2 20.98 -31.71 43.66
C LEU A 2 20.05 -31.49 42.89
N ARG A 3 19.49 -31.70 42.87
CA ARG A 3 18.57 -31.75 42.10
C ARG A 3 17.99 -30.57 41.98
N ARG A 4 17.70 -30.00 42.48
CA ARG A 4 17.09 -28.97 42.43
C ARG A 4 17.48 -28.11 41.55
N ILE A 5 18.12 -28.07 41.20
CA ILE A 5 18.61 -27.23 40.43
C ILE A 5 18.05 -27.06 39.30
N VAL A 6 18.06 -27.70 38.80
CA VAL A 6 17.54 -27.65 37.65
C VAL A 6 16.49 -26.93 37.29
N PHE A 7 15.78 -27.18 37.35
CA PHE A 7 14.67 -26.73 36.83
C PHE A 7 14.53 -25.40 36.74
N LEU A 8 14.72 -24.99 37.37
CA LEU A 8 14.47 -23.75 37.36
C LEU A 8 14.85 -23.16 36.21
N THR A 9 15.61 -23.48 35.75
CA THR A 9 16.06 -22.82 34.69
C THR A 9 15.16 -22.71 33.71
N VAL A 10 14.83 -23.54 33.35
CA VAL A 10 13.92 -23.61 32.38
C VAL A 10 13.02 -22.61 32.30
N ALA A 11 12.40 -22.59 33.10
CA ALA A 11 11.37 -21.69 33.03
C ALA A 11 11.77 -20.50 32.40
N ALA A 12 12.69 -20.08 32.79
CA ALA A 12 12.97 -18.87 32.27
C ALA A 12 12.77 -18.73 30.88
N LEU A 13 13.27 -19.37 30.29
CA LEU A 13 13.18 -19.10 29.02
C LEU A 13 12.02 -18.97 28.44
N LEU A 14 11.50 -19.60 28.51
CA LEU A 14 10.39 -19.57 27.80
C LEU A 14 9.74 -18.42 27.81
N SER A 15 9.75 -17.95 28.42
CA SER A 15 8.95 -16.97 28.43
C SER A 15 9.15 -15.97 27.51
N TYR A 16 9.55 -15.39 27.37
CA TYR A 16 9.62 -14.37 26.64
C TYR A 16 9.62 -14.21 25.46
N PRO A 17 10.00 -14.57 25.15
CA PRO A 17 10.15 -14.26 23.97
C PRO A 17 9.09 -13.99 23.24
N ILE A 18 9.04 -14.08 22.89
CA ILE A 18 8.12 -14.11 22.17
C ILE A 18 7.20 -13.31 21.98
N ALA A 19 6.83 -13.49 22.38
CA ALA A 19 5.75 -12.83 22.32
C ALA A 19 5.76 -11.62 21.66
N ARG A 20 6.10 -10.82 22.01
CA ARG A 20 5.92 -9.69 21.59
C ARG A 20 5.89 -9.42 20.31
N GLU A 21 6.54 -9.82 19.71
CA GLU A 21 6.63 -9.48 18.45
C GLU A 21 5.46 -9.59 17.82
N ALA A 22 4.96 -10.40 18.09
CA ALA A 22 3.81 -10.62 17.47
C ALA A 22 2.92 -9.55 17.53
N GLN A 23 3.04 -8.81 18.34
CA GLN A 23 2.12 -7.94 18.44
C GLN A 23 2.03 -6.97 17.49
N ALA A 24 2.84 -6.78 16.70
CA ALA A 24 2.70 -5.72 15.80
C ALA A 24 1.62 -6.01 14.85
N GLU A 25 0.51 -5.45 15.00
CA GLU A 25 -0.51 -5.61 14.02
C GLU A 25 -0.25 -4.73 12.85
N PRO A 26 -0.57 -5.17 11.64
CA PRO A 26 -0.43 -4.33 10.45
C PRO A 26 -1.29 -3.09 10.59
N ALA A 27 -0.75 -1.95 10.26
CA ALA A 27 -1.50 -0.71 10.31
C ALA A 27 -1.69 -0.19 8.90
N PRO A 28 -2.90 0.25 8.53
CA PRO A 28 -3.13 0.79 7.19
C PRO A 28 -2.24 1.99 6.93
N GLY A 29 -1.71 2.05 5.74
CA GLY A 29 -0.84 3.14 5.34
C GLY A 29 -1.47 3.99 4.26
N THR A 30 -0.74 5.02 3.86
CA THR A 30 -1.17 5.91 2.80
C THR A 30 0.03 6.25 1.93
N PHE A 31 -0.25 6.67 0.71
CA PHE A 31 0.78 7.12 -0.21
C PHE A 31 0.68 8.61 -0.46
N GLY A 32 -0.39 9.24 0.03
CA GLY A 32 -0.52 10.68 -0.07
C GLY A 32 -1.02 11.18 -1.41
N PHE A 33 -1.94 10.48 -2.05
CA PHE A 33 -2.58 11.01 -3.23
C PHE A 33 -4.06 10.67 -3.23
N ALA A 34 -4.82 11.45 -3.99
CA ALA A 34 -6.23 11.18 -4.24
C ALA A 34 -6.43 11.02 -5.73
N ILE A 35 -7.44 10.29 -6.11
CA ILE A 35 -7.69 9.98 -7.51
C ILE A 35 -9.11 10.33 -7.91
N ASP A 36 -9.27 10.59 -9.21
CA ASP A 36 -10.57 10.67 -9.84
C ASP A 36 -10.70 9.45 -10.71
N VAL A 37 -11.83 8.77 -10.62
CA VAL A 37 -12.05 7.54 -11.37
C VAL A 37 -13.14 7.77 -12.39
N ASP A 38 -12.86 7.40 -13.65
CA ASP A 38 -13.84 7.44 -14.70
C ASP A 38 -14.08 6.00 -15.12
N GLY A 39 -15.33 5.59 -15.11
CA GLY A 39 -15.68 4.23 -15.46
C GLY A 39 -17.12 4.14 -15.85
N GLU A 40 -17.57 2.93 -16.19
CA GLU A 40 -18.94 2.73 -16.59
C GLU A 40 -19.43 1.38 -16.11
N GLY A 41 -20.73 1.18 -16.18
CA GLY A 41 -21.34 -0.05 -15.72
C GLY A 41 -21.90 0.11 -14.33
N PHE A 42 -21.92 -1.01 -13.57
CA PHE A 42 -22.53 -1.03 -12.26
C PHE A 42 -21.75 -0.15 -11.30
N PHE A 43 -22.40 0.83 -10.68
CA PHE A 43 -21.69 1.83 -9.90
C PHE A 43 -20.94 1.26 -8.68
N LEU A 44 -21.34 0.12 -8.16
CA LEU A 44 -20.64 -0.47 -7.03
C LEU A 44 -19.39 -1.24 -7.48
N ASN A 45 -19.29 -1.55 -8.76
CA ASN A 45 -18.11 -2.23 -9.29
C ASN A 45 -17.95 -1.86 -10.75
N PRO A 46 -17.62 -0.60 -11.03
CA PRO A 46 -17.54 -0.15 -12.42
C PRO A 46 -16.36 -0.75 -13.16
N THR A 47 -16.49 -0.81 -14.47
CA THR A 47 -15.37 -1.12 -15.33
C THR A 47 -14.62 0.18 -15.53
N LEU A 48 -13.34 0.18 -15.18
CA LEU A 48 -12.54 1.39 -15.18
C LEU A 48 -12.14 1.81 -16.58
N LYS A 49 -12.15 3.11 -16.83
CA LYS A 49 -11.64 3.65 -18.06
C LYS A 49 -10.35 4.38 -17.76
N THR A 50 -10.38 5.37 -16.92
CA THR A 50 -9.20 6.13 -16.54
C THR A 50 -9.21 6.38 -15.04
N VAL A 51 -8.02 6.42 -14.47
CA VAL A 51 -7.82 6.79 -13.08
C VAL A 51 -6.76 7.88 -13.10
N THR A 52 -7.16 9.07 -12.70
CA THR A 52 -6.30 10.27 -12.80
C THR A 52 -5.94 10.74 -11.41
N ILE A 53 -4.70 11.18 -11.23
CA ILE A 53 -4.28 11.74 -9.96
C ILE A 53 -4.95 13.10 -9.79
N LYS A 54 -5.74 13.25 -8.75
CA LYS A 54 -6.45 14.47 -8.48
C LYS A 54 -5.60 15.42 -7.66
N SER A 55 -4.94 14.91 -6.65
CA SER A 55 -4.11 15.73 -5.78
C SER A 55 -3.02 14.87 -5.14
N VAL A 56 -1.97 15.53 -4.70
CA VAL A 56 -0.83 14.87 -4.08
C VAL A 56 -0.47 15.67 -2.84
N VAL A 57 -0.27 14.98 -1.73
CA VAL A 57 0.05 15.63 -0.46
C VAL A 57 1.56 15.82 -0.38
N PRO A 58 2.03 17.06 -0.20
CA PRO A 58 3.48 17.30 -0.11
C PRO A 58 4.10 16.51 1.03
N GLY A 59 5.31 15.99 0.79
CA GLY A 59 6.04 15.25 1.79
C GLY A 59 5.69 13.79 1.91
N ARG A 60 4.68 13.34 1.20
CA ARG A 60 4.28 11.93 1.23
C ARG A 60 4.90 11.19 0.04
N PRO A 61 4.87 9.86 0.06
CA PRO A 61 5.57 9.07 -0.96
C PRO A 61 5.24 9.43 -2.41
N ALA A 62 3.98 9.69 -2.73
CA ALA A 62 3.62 10.00 -4.10
C ALA A 62 4.28 11.30 -4.56
N ALA A 63 4.25 12.33 -3.72
CA ALA A 63 4.87 13.61 -4.06
C ALA A 63 6.38 13.43 -4.21
N THR A 64 6.99 12.68 -3.30
CA THR A 64 8.43 12.46 -3.35
C THR A 64 8.83 11.70 -4.59
N ALA A 65 7.98 10.81 -5.07
CA ALA A 65 8.27 10.03 -6.27
C ALA A 65 8.04 10.81 -7.56
N GLY A 66 7.51 12.03 -7.46
CA GLY A 66 7.31 12.84 -8.66
C GLY A 66 5.95 12.71 -9.29
N ILE A 67 5.01 12.07 -8.65
CA ILE A 67 3.63 11.98 -9.16
C ILE A 67 2.99 13.34 -9.02
N LYS A 68 2.28 13.77 -10.05
CA LYS A 68 1.63 15.08 -10.06
C LYS A 68 0.16 14.96 -10.44
N PRO A 69 -0.65 15.92 -10.00
CA PRO A 69 -2.04 15.97 -10.44
C PRO A 69 -2.10 16.00 -11.97
N GLY A 70 -3.03 15.28 -12.53
CA GLY A 70 -3.16 15.16 -13.98
C GLY A 70 -2.52 13.92 -14.57
N ASP A 71 -1.62 13.29 -13.83
CA ASP A 71 -1.04 12.03 -14.30
C ASP A 71 -2.09 10.93 -14.18
N GLN A 72 -2.06 9.97 -15.10
CA GLN A 72 -3.01 8.85 -15.07
C GLN A 72 -2.31 7.58 -14.63
N ILE A 73 -2.99 6.80 -13.79
CA ILE A 73 -2.47 5.50 -13.39
C ILE A 73 -2.92 4.50 -14.46
N VAL A 74 -1.97 3.91 -15.15
CA VAL A 74 -2.30 2.96 -16.21
C VAL A 74 -2.12 1.50 -15.80
N GLU A 75 -1.30 1.23 -14.82
CA GLU A 75 -1.15 -0.12 -14.26
C GLU A 75 -0.97 -0.05 -12.76
N VAL A 76 -1.53 -1.04 -12.06
CA VAL A 76 -1.37 -1.19 -10.62
C VAL A 76 -0.85 -2.60 -10.39
N GLU A 77 0.33 -2.73 -9.80
CA GLU A 77 0.95 -4.03 -9.52
C GLU A 77 0.99 -4.89 -10.78
N GLY A 78 1.29 -4.27 -11.91
CA GLY A 78 1.39 -4.97 -13.18
C GLY A 78 0.07 -5.23 -13.87
N ARG A 79 -1.05 -4.83 -13.28
CA ARG A 79 -2.36 -5.08 -13.88
C ARG A 79 -2.86 -3.81 -14.55
N GLN A 80 -3.37 -3.97 -15.76
CA GLN A 80 -3.86 -2.83 -16.52
C GLN A 80 -5.14 -2.27 -15.91
N VAL A 81 -5.21 -0.94 -15.80
CA VAL A 81 -6.36 -0.28 -15.20
C VAL A 81 -7.52 -0.22 -16.19
N SER A 82 -7.26 0.20 -17.43
CA SER A 82 -8.34 0.36 -18.40
C SER A 82 -8.96 -1.00 -18.72
N GLY A 83 -10.25 -1.11 -18.54
CA GLY A 83 -10.98 -2.35 -18.76
C GLY A 83 -11.08 -3.24 -17.53
N ALA A 84 -10.42 -2.92 -16.44
CA ALA A 84 -10.48 -3.73 -15.24
C ALA A 84 -11.68 -3.33 -14.41
N LYS A 85 -12.14 -4.24 -13.56
CA LYS A 85 -13.19 -3.93 -12.62
C LYS A 85 -12.58 -3.27 -11.39
N ALA A 86 -13.26 -2.26 -10.86
CA ALA A 86 -12.75 -1.55 -9.70
C ALA A 86 -12.44 -2.48 -8.53
N ARG A 87 -13.28 -3.47 -8.29
CA ARG A 87 -13.08 -4.37 -7.17
C ARG A 87 -11.86 -5.27 -7.33
N ASP A 88 -11.38 -5.45 -8.55
CA ASP A 88 -10.20 -6.26 -8.77
C ASP A 88 -8.94 -5.48 -8.46
N LEU A 89 -8.97 -4.15 -8.60
CA LEU A 89 -7.80 -3.33 -8.35
C LEU A 89 -7.74 -2.73 -6.97
N GLN A 90 -8.89 -2.46 -6.36
CA GLN A 90 -8.91 -1.84 -5.04
C GLN A 90 -8.06 -2.57 -3.99
N PRO A 91 -8.14 -3.89 -3.89
CA PRO A 91 -7.33 -4.58 -2.88
C PRO A 91 -5.84 -4.42 -3.11
N LEU A 92 -5.43 -4.25 -4.37
CA LEU A 92 -4.02 -4.10 -4.68
C LEU A 92 -3.48 -2.75 -4.23
N MET A 93 -4.36 -1.75 -4.13
CA MET A 93 -3.96 -0.42 -3.71
C MET A 93 -3.88 -0.28 -2.21
N LYS A 94 -4.47 -1.20 -1.46
CA LYS A 94 -4.49 -1.11 -0.01
C LYS A 94 -3.25 -1.75 0.55
N LYS A 95 -2.41 -0.96 1.18
CA LYS A 95 -1.15 -1.44 1.73
C LYS A 95 -1.03 -1.05 3.19
N ASN A 96 -0.33 -1.86 3.94
CA ASN A 96 0.01 -1.51 5.31
C ASN A 96 1.32 -0.74 5.32
N VAL A 97 1.57 -0.02 6.40
CA VAL A 97 2.80 0.74 6.55
C VAL A 97 3.99 -0.17 6.27
N GLY A 98 4.90 0.30 5.44
CA GLY A 98 6.10 -0.44 5.08
C GLY A 98 5.96 -1.30 3.82
N GLU A 99 4.74 -1.54 3.36
CA GLU A 99 4.53 -2.29 2.14
C GLU A 99 4.63 -1.37 0.93
N THR A 100 4.99 -1.91 -0.21
CA THR A 100 5.18 -1.11 -1.42
C THR A 100 4.06 -1.33 -2.42
N LEU A 101 3.84 -0.32 -3.23
CA LEU A 101 2.84 -0.35 -4.29
C LEU A 101 3.53 0.06 -5.58
N ALA A 102 3.49 -0.80 -6.58
CA ALA A 102 4.09 -0.50 -7.89
C ALA A 102 3.03 0.07 -8.81
N LEU A 103 3.30 1.21 -9.39
CA LEU A 103 2.39 1.88 -10.29
C LEU A 103 3.09 2.26 -11.58
N ARG A 104 2.35 2.20 -12.67
CA ARG A 104 2.82 2.75 -13.93
C ARG A 104 1.88 3.87 -14.29
N LEU A 105 2.43 5.02 -14.61
CA LEU A 105 1.64 6.21 -14.86
C LEU A 105 1.98 6.83 -16.20
N ARG A 106 1.05 7.64 -16.69
CA ARG A 106 1.24 8.38 -17.92
C ARG A 106 1.06 9.86 -17.63
N LYS A 107 2.01 10.67 -18.04
CA LYS A 107 1.88 12.12 -17.89
C LYS A 107 0.93 12.68 -18.96
N PRO A 108 0.39 13.86 -18.75
CA PRO A 108 -0.43 14.49 -19.78
C PRO A 108 0.27 14.58 -21.13
N SER A 109 1.59 14.65 -21.13
CA SER A 109 2.36 14.65 -22.36
C SER A 109 2.35 13.32 -23.09
N GLY A 110 1.94 12.27 -22.42
CA GLY A 110 1.96 10.92 -22.97
C GLY A 110 3.11 10.06 -22.49
N ASP A 111 4.08 10.65 -21.80
CA ASP A 111 5.23 9.89 -21.36
C ASP A 111 4.86 8.95 -20.21
N LEU A 112 5.38 7.74 -20.26
CA LEU A 112 5.12 6.74 -19.23
C LEU A 112 6.26 6.71 -18.22
N TYR A 113 5.92 6.41 -16.97
CA TYR A 113 6.95 6.22 -15.96
C TYR A 113 6.43 5.25 -14.90
N VAL A 114 7.36 4.66 -14.15
CA VAL A 114 7.05 3.64 -13.16
C VAL A 114 7.56 4.11 -11.81
N VAL A 115 6.76 3.89 -10.76
CA VAL A 115 7.20 4.22 -9.41
C VAL A 115 6.88 3.06 -8.48
N SER A 116 7.62 2.97 -7.39
CA SER A 116 7.33 2.04 -6.32
C SER A 116 7.22 2.87 -5.06
N LEU A 117 6.06 2.89 -4.46
CA LEU A 117 5.79 3.74 -3.31
C LEU A 117 5.72 2.89 -2.05
N MET A 118 6.33 3.36 -0.97
CA MET A 118 6.23 2.67 0.31
C MET A 118 5.18 3.37 1.14
N ALA A 119 4.23 2.61 1.68
CA ALA A 119 3.16 3.18 2.48
C ALA A 119 3.70 3.72 3.80
N VAL A 120 3.21 4.88 4.20
CA VAL A 120 3.59 5.52 5.46
C VAL A 120 2.36 5.67 6.33
N PRO A 121 2.55 5.92 7.63
CA PRO A 121 1.40 6.07 8.54
C PRO A 121 0.49 7.21 8.10
N ARG A 122 -0.82 7.00 8.30
CA ARG A 122 -1.78 7.98 7.84
C ARG A 122 -1.79 9.27 8.62
N ASP A 123 -1.44 9.18 9.87
CA ASP A 123 -1.52 10.37 10.70
C ASP A 123 -0.19 11.08 10.83
N GLN A 124 0.66 10.95 9.90
CA GLN A 124 1.95 11.65 9.91
C GLN A 124 1.83 13.03 9.35
#